data_f151d7c2ab61e750a56aa20fa96c0219
#
_entry.id   f151d7c2ab61e750a56aa20fa96c0219
#
_cell.length_a   1.000
_cell.length_b   1.000
_cell.length_c   1.000
_cell.angle_alpha   90.00
_cell.angle_beta   90.00
_cell.angle_gamma   90.00
#
_symmetry.space_group_name_H-M   'P 1'
#
loop_
_entity.id
_entity.type
_entity.pdbx_description
1 polymer ?
#
loop_
_entity_poly.entity_id
_entity_poly.type
_entity_poly.pdbx_seq_one_letter_code
_entity_poly.pdbx_strand_id
1 'polypeptide(L)'
;SYLLNLLINRVPPGVDEAAYIKASWLTAVVNSEKYCKLINPEKAIELLGTMIGGYNVNSLVEILKGKNSLLAKKAAEVLKNIILVYDAANEIHELSQNNIYAKEVVNSWANAEWFKNKKVLMKEITCLVFKVDGETNTDDLSPAVHATTRPDIPMHALAMLEFKKPDGLKILDNLKKQNLPIAYVGDVVGTGSSRKSAINSLIWHIGEDIPFVPNKKTGGIIIGSKIA
;
A
#
# COMPACT_ATOMS: atom_id res chain seq x y z
N SER A 1 2.40 21.19 12.21
CA SER A 1 3.82 20.85 12.30
C SER A 1 4.14 19.65 11.42
N TYR A 2 5.42 19.52 11.03
CA TYR A 2 5.90 18.43 10.18
C TYR A 2 5.64 17.03 10.80
N LEU A 3 5.94 16.87 12.10
CA LEU A 3 5.73 15.61 12.82
C LEU A 3 4.27 15.17 12.83
N LEU A 4 3.34 16.09 13.07
CA LEU A 4 1.93 15.75 13.05
C LEU A 4 1.48 15.33 11.64
N ASN A 5 1.97 16.00 10.60
CA ASN A 5 1.67 15.62 9.22
C ASN A 5 2.21 14.22 8.88
N LEU A 6 3.39 13.87 9.33
CA LEU A 6 3.92 12.50 9.19
C LEU A 6 3.04 11.47 9.91
N LEU A 7 2.65 11.73 11.16
CA LEU A 7 1.84 10.80 11.95
C LEU A 7 0.45 10.57 11.35
N ILE A 8 -0.22 11.63 10.90
CA ILE A 8 -1.57 11.51 10.33
C ILE A 8 -1.58 10.81 8.97
N ASN A 9 -0.52 10.96 8.19
CA ASN A 9 -0.43 10.30 6.87
C ASN A 9 0.15 8.88 6.95
N ARG A 10 0.85 8.52 8.03
CA ARG A 10 1.34 7.15 8.22
C ARG A 10 0.16 6.17 8.26
N VAL A 11 0.25 5.08 7.49
CA VAL A 11 -0.70 3.97 7.53
C VAL A 11 -0.11 2.87 8.43
N PRO A 12 -0.56 2.74 9.69
CA PRO A 12 -0.09 1.66 10.56
C PRO A 12 -0.64 0.32 10.09
N PRO A 13 0.04 -0.81 10.38
CA PRO A 13 -0.52 -2.14 10.17
C PRO A 13 -1.90 -2.28 10.82
N GLY A 14 -2.83 -2.96 10.14
CA GLY A 14 -4.22 -3.02 10.58
C GLY A 14 -4.48 -3.71 11.92
N VAL A 15 -3.51 -4.50 12.41
CA VAL A 15 -3.57 -5.20 13.72
C VAL A 15 -2.82 -4.44 14.83
N ASP A 16 -2.20 -3.31 14.51
CA ASP A 16 -1.41 -2.52 15.44
C ASP A 16 -2.34 -1.62 16.29
N GLU A 17 -2.07 -1.48 17.58
CA GLU A 17 -2.76 -0.54 18.47
C GLU A 17 -2.72 0.89 17.93
N ALA A 18 -1.65 1.27 17.24
CA ALA A 18 -1.53 2.56 16.57
C ALA A 18 -2.63 2.79 15.51
N ALA A 19 -3.14 1.73 14.86
CA ALA A 19 -4.25 1.83 13.92
C ALA A 19 -5.55 2.15 14.66
N TYR A 20 -5.82 1.48 15.79
CA TYR A 20 -6.97 1.75 16.63
C TYR A 20 -6.96 3.19 17.17
N ILE A 21 -5.83 3.63 17.73
CA ILE A 21 -5.66 5.00 18.27
C ILE A 21 -5.89 6.04 17.16
N LYS A 22 -5.31 5.81 15.97
CA LYS A 22 -5.49 6.72 14.83
C LYS A 22 -6.95 6.79 14.38
N ALA A 23 -7.64 5.65 14.26
CA ALA A 23 -9.06 5.61 13.88
C ALA A 23 -9.92 6.35 14.90
N SER A 24 -9.73 6.09 16.20
CA SER A 24 -10.45 6.75 17.28
C SER A 24 -10.23 8.26 17.28
N TRP A 25 -9.00 8.71 17.09
CA TRP A 25 -8.70 10.15 17.03
C TRP A 25 -9.33 10.83 15.81
N LEU A 26 -9.23 10.23 14.61
CA LEU A 26 -9.86 10.75 13.40
C LEU A 26 -11.38 10.82 13.53
N THR A 27 -11.99 9.82 14.15
CA THR A 27 -13.43 9.79 14.44
C THR A 27 -13.83 10.92 15.36
N ALA A 28 -13.07 11.21 16.41
CA ALA A 28 -13.30 12.34 17.30
C ALA A 28 -13.19 13.69 16.58
N VAL A 29 -12.28 13.83 15.60
CA VAL A 29 -12.18 15.02 14.75
C VAL A 29 -13.44 15.18 13.89
N VAL A 30 -13.95 14.10 13.28
CA VAL A 30 -15.18 14.16 12.47
C VAL A 30 -16.39 14.56 13.29
N ASN A 31 -16.50 14.04 14.52
CA ASN A 31 -17.61 14.37 15.42
C ASN A 31 -17.49 15.76 16.08
N SER A 32 -16.47 16.53 15.71
CA SER A 32 -16.17 17.84 16.30
C SER A 32 -15.86 17.80 17.82
N GLU A 33 -15.56 16.63 18.35
CA GLU A 33 -15.17 16.44 19.74
C GLU A 33 -13.74 16.92 20.00
N LYS A 34 -12.91 16.93 18.94
CA LYS A 34 -11.53 17.42 18.99
C LYS A 34 -11.26 18.36 17.83
N TYR A 35 -11.19 19.64 18.10
CA TYR A 35 -10.79 20.61 17.11
C TYR A 35 -9.31 20.47 16.76
N CYS A 36 -9.01 20.30 15.48
CA CYS A 36 -7.66 20.29 14.96
C CYS A 36 -7.52 21.29 13.80
N LYS A 37 -6.65 22.28 13.95
CA LYS A 37 -6.39 23.28 12.90
C LYS A 37 -5.77 22.70 11.62
N LEU A 38 -5.18 21.52 11.70
CA LEU A 38 -4.49 20.88 10.58
C LEU A 38 -5.37 19.93 9.77
N ILE A 39 -6.47 19.47 10.35
CA ILE A 39 -7.35 18.48 9.75
C ILE A 39 -8.79 18.90 10.01
N ASN A 40 -9.53 19.13 8.95
CA ASN A 40 -11.00 19.28 9.00
C ASN A 40 -11.69 17.89 8.97
N PRO A 41 -12.98 17.80 9.27
CA PRO A 41 -13.73 16.54 9.26
C PRO A 41 -13.65 15.79 7.93
N GLU A 42 -13.71 16.48 6.79
CA GLU A 42 -13.63 15.85 5.47
C GLU A 42 -12.26 15.18 5.26
N LYS A 43 -11.18 15.85 5.66
CA LYS A 43 -9.83 15.27 5.59
C LYS A 43 -9.66 14.09 6.55
N ALA A 44 -10.29 14.15 7.72
CA ALA A 44 -10.29 13.01 8.64
C ALA A 44 -10.99 11.78 8.05
N ILE A 45 -12.10 11.96 7.32
CA ILE A 45 -12.79 10.88 6.59
C ILE A 45 -11.88 10.30 5.50
N GLU A 46 -11.19 11.13 4.72
CA GLU A 46 -10.22 10.66 3.72
C GLU A 46 -9.13 9.81 4.35
N LEU A 47 -8.58 10.24 5.48
CA LEU A 47 -7.54 9.51 6.20
C LEU A 47 -8.06 8.18 6.78
N LEU A 48 -9.31 8.15 7.29
CA LEU A 48 -9.98 6.90 7.66
C LEU A 48 -10.04 5.93 6.46
N GLY A 49 -10.28 6.45 5.26
CA GLY A 49 -10.30 5.66 4.03
C GLY A 49 -8.96 5.06 3.61
N THR A 50 -7.85 5.61 4.08
CA THR A 50 -6.51 5.05 3.81
C THR A 50 -6.11 3.92 4.76
N MET A 51 -6.87 3.69 5.83
CA MET A 51 -6.55 2.69 6.84
C MET A 51 -6.91 1.28 6.38
N ILE A 52 -6.19 0.31 6.91
CA ILE A 52 -6.38 -1.12 6.69
C ILE A 52 -6.65 -1.83 8.02
N GLY A 53 -7.31 -2.99 8.00
CA GLY A 53 -7.53 -3.82 9.19
C GLY A 53 -8.87 -3.63 9.90
N GLY A 54 -9.74 -2.74 9.41
CA GLY A 54 -11.16 -2.68 9.83
C GLY A 54 -11.51 -1.68 10.93
N TYR A 55 -10.56 -1.12 11.69
CA TYR A 55 -10.86 -0.13 12.76
C TYR A 55 -11.54 1.14 12.28
N ASN A 56 -11.43 1.46 11.00
CA ASN A 56 -12.05 2.60 10.35
C ASN A 56 -13.48 2.33 9.86
N VAL A 57 -13.87 1.07 9.67
CA VAL A 57 -15.13 0.69 9.01
C VAL A 57 -16.33 1.17 9.80
N ASN A 58 -16.43 0.83 11.07
CA ASN A 58 -17.55 1.25 11.91
C ASN A 58 -17.69 2.77 11.98
N SER A 59 -16.58 3.48 12.09
CA SER A 59 -16.56 4.96 12.07
C SER A 59 -17.14 5.52 10.77
N LEU A 60 -16.77 4.96 9.64
CA LEU A 60 -17.28 5.38 8.33
C LEU A 60 -18.77 5.06 8.16
N VAL A 61 -19.23 3.93 8.69
CA VAL A 61 -20.66 3.56 8.68
C VAL A 61 -21.48 4.51 9.55
N GLU A 62 -21.01 4.85 10.75
CA GLU A 62 -21.68 5.81 11.62
C GLU A 62 -21.75 7.22 10.99
N ILE A 63 -20.70 7.65 10.31
CA ILE A 63 -20.71 8.93 9.56
C ILE A 63 -21.72 8.86 8.41
N LEU A 64 -21.79 7.72 7.70
CA LEU A 64 -22.74 7.48 6.62
C LEU A 64 -24.20 7.59 7.08
N LYS A 65 -24.51 7.15 8.30
CA LYS A 65 -25.82 7.27 8.95
C LYS A 65 -26.12 8.70 9.44
N GLY A 66 -25.08 9.52 9.59
CA GLY A 66 -25.18 10.83 10.21
C GLY A 66 -26.09 11.80 9.46
N LYS A 67 -26.62 12.80 10.18
CA LYS A 67 -27.50 13.85 9.61
C LYS A 67 -26.77 14.86 8.72
N ASN A 68 -25.44 14.93 8.80
CA ASN A 68 -24.65 15.83 7.96
C ASN A 68 -24.47 15.20 6.58
N SER A 69 -25.24 15.66 5.61
CA SER A 69 -25.25 15.11 4.24
C SER A 69 -23.89 15.23 3.53
N LEU A 70 -23.11 16.28 3.81
CA LEU A 70 -21.78 16.48 3.22
C LEU A 70 -20.81 15.40 3.71
N LEU A 71 -20.77 15.16 5.02
CA LEU A 71 -19.91 14.15 5.62
C LEU A 71 -20.37 12.73 5.26
N ALA A 72 -21.69 12.48 5.22
CA ALA A 72 -22.25 11.20 4.80
C ALA A 72 -21.90 10.89 3.34
N LYS A 73 -21.99 11.85 2.44
CA LYS A 73 -21.54 11.72 1.05
C LYS A 73 -20.06 11.39 0.98
N LYS A 74 -19.22 12.10 1.74
CA LYS A 74 -17.78 11.87 1.77
C LYS A 74 -17.42 10.47 2.29
N ALA A 75 -18.12 9.99 3.33
CA ALA A 75 -17.98 8.63 3.83
C ALA A 75 -18.36 7.58 2.77
N ALA A 76 -19.43 7.82 2.01
CA ALA A 76 -19.82 6.95 0.91
C ALA A 76 -18.74 6.88 -0.18
N GLU A 77 -18.18 8.02 -0.60
CA GLU A 77 -17.08 8.05 -1.59
C GLU A 77 -15.88 7.21 -1.14
N VAL A 78 -15.56 7.25 0.14
CA VAL A 78 -14.48 6.43 0.73
C VAL A 78 -14.87 4.95 0.78
N LEU A 79 -16.08 4.62 1.27
CA LEU A 79 -16.57 3.25 1.40
C LEU A 79 -16.68 2.52 0.05
N LYS A 80 -16.95 3.21 -1.04
CA LYS A 80 -16.94 2.63 -2.40
C LYS A 80 -15.64 1.90 -2.74
N ASN A 81 -14.51 2.31 -2.12
CA ASN A 81 -13.20 1.72 -2.34
C ASN A 81 -12.77 0.73 -1.24
N ILE A 82 -13.56 0.56 -0.18
CA ILE A 82 -13.29 -0.37 0.92
C ILE A 82 -14.24 -1.54 0.77
N ILE A 83 -13.70 -2.69 0.34
CA ILE A 83 -14.50 -3.91 0.13
C ILE A 83 -14.42 -4.89 1.31
N LEU A 84 -13.43 -4.74 2.19
CA LEU A 84 -13.28 -5.55 3.39
C LEU A 84 -13.96 -4.86 4.57
N VAL A 85 -15.29 -4.89 4.54
CA VAL A 85 -16.15 -4.25 5.56
C VAL A 85 -16.73 -5.25 6.57
N TYR A 86 -16.41 -6.53 6.42
CA TYR A 86 -16.83 -7.61 7.31
C TYR A 86 -18.35 -7.58 7.57
N ASP A 87 -18.77 -7.65 8.83
CA ASP A 87 -20.19 -7.67 9.21
C ASP A 87 -20.95 -6.36 8.88
N ALA A 88 -20.23 -5.26 8.70
CA ALA A 88 -20.83 -4.00 8.28
C ALA A 88 -21.44 -4.02 6.87
N ALA A 89 -21.16 -5.06 6.07
CA ALA A 89 -21.79 -5.21 4.74
C ALA A 89 -23.32 -5.31 4.85
N ASN A 90 -23.82 -6.10 5.79
CA ASN A 90 -25.26 -6.24 6.02
C ASN A 90 -25.89 -4.94 6.50
N GLU A 91 -25.24 -4.25 7.41
CA GLU A 91 -25.69 -2.97 7.93
C GLU A 91 -25.78 -1.90 6.84
N ILE A 92 -24.76 -1.80 5.98
CA ILE A 92 -24.77 -0.86 4.83
C ILE A 92 -25.87 -1.24 3.83
N HIS A 93 -26.09 -2.54 3.61
CA HIS A 93 -27.17 -3.01 2.74
C HIS A 93 -28.55 -2.64 3.29
N GLU A 94 -28.83 -2.87 4.57
CA GLU A 94 -30.08 -2.47 5.21
C GLU A 94 -30.27 -0.94 5.16
N LEU A 95 -29.22 -0.19 5.47
CA LEU A 95 -29.23 1.26 5.40
C LEU A 95 -29.55 1.78 3.99
N SER A 96 -29.13 1.05 2.94
CA SER A 96 -29.36 1.43 1.55
C SER A 96 -30.84 1.52 1.15
N GLN A 97 -31.74 0.93 1.92
CA GLN A 97 -33.18 1.02 1.67
C GLN A 97 -33.73 2.45 1.86
N ASN A 98 -33.12 3.21 2.77
CA ASN A 98 -33.61 4.54 3.16
C ASN A 98 -32.55 5.65 3.10
N ASN A 99 -31.30 5.33 2.74
CA ASN A 99 -30.20 6.26 2.66
C ASN A 99 -29.58 6.23 1.25
N ILE A 100 -29.66 7.35 0.56
CA ILE A 100 -29.18 7.45 -0.83
C ILE A 100 -27.68 7.20 -0.95
N TYR A 101 -26.89 7.64 0.00
CA TYR A 101 -25.43 7.46 -0.01
C TYR A 101 -25.03 6.00 0.23
N ALA A 102 -25.71 5.31 1.14
CA ALA A 102 -25.54 3.88 1.34
C ALA A 102 -25.92 3.09 0.09
N LYS A 103 -27.01 3.49 -0.59
CA LYS A 103 -27.42 2.89 -1.86
C LYS A 103 -26.35 3.06 -2.96
N GLU A 104 -25.72 4.22 -3.02
CA GLU A 104 -24.59 4.46 -3.93
C GLU A 104 -23.39 3.53 -3.62
N VAL A 105 -23.07 3.30 -2.35
CA VAL A 105 -21.99 2.38 -1.95
C VAL A 105 -22.30 0.96 -2.42
N VAL A 106 -23.50 0.45 -2.12
CA VAL A 106 -23.92 -0.92 -2.51
C VAL A 106 -23.90 -1.08 -4.03
N ASN A 107 -24.42 -0.09 -4.77
CA ASN A 107 -24.40 -0.11 -6.23
C ASN A 107 -22.98 -0.10 -6.79
N SER A 108 -22.08 0.70 -6.20
CA SER A 108 -20.67 0.77 -6.60
C SER A 108 -19.97 -0.58 -6.40
N TRP A 109 -20.21 -1.24 -5.28
CA TRP A 109 -19.67 -2.58 -5.01
C TRP A 109 -20.24 -3.62 -5.97
N ALA A 110 -21.55 -3.63 -6.20
CA ALA A 110 -22.22 -4.55 -7.14
C ALA A 110 -21.69 -4.39 -8.56
N ASN A 111 -21.37 -3.18 -8.99
CA ASN A 111 -20.78 -2.89 -10.29
C ASN A 111 -19.25 -3.10 -10.33
N ALA A 112 -18.63 -3.48 -9.24
CA ALA A 112 -17.18 -3.65 -9.10
C ALA A 112 -16.37 -2.40 -9.53
N GLU A 113 -16.86 -1.20 -9.20
CA GLU A 113 -16.22 0.06 -9.60
C GLU A 113 -14.82 0.18 -8.98
N TRP A 114 -14.63 -0.24 -7.73
CA TRP A 114 -13.34 -0.32 -7.05
C TRP A 114 -12.27 -1.09 -7.84
N PHE A 115 -12.68 -2.00 -8.70
CA PHE A 115 -11.81 -2.79 -9.57
C PHE A 115 -11.70 -2.18 -10.96
N LYS A 116 -12.82 -1.81 -11.58
CA LYS A 116 -12.89 -1.27 -12.94
C LYS A 116 -12.22 0.09 -13.09
N ASN A 117 -12.31 0.93 -12.06
CA ASN A 117 -11.75 2.28 -12.06
C ASN A 117 -10.24 2.32 -11.77
N LYS A 118 -9.56 1.19 -11.72
CA LYS A 118 -8.09 1.16 -11.64
C LYS A 118 -7.49 1.82 -12.88
N LYS A 119 -6.36 2.51 -12.66
CA LYS A 119 -5.60 3.11 -13.77
C LYS A 119 -5.32 2.06 -14.84
N VAL A 120 -5.61 2.41 -16.07
CA VAL A 120 -5.25 1.58 -17.22
C VAL A 120 -3.73 1.45 -17.26
N LEU A 121 -3.23 0.24 -17.49
CA LEU A 121 -1.81 0.00 -17.64
C LEU A 121 -1.27 0.81 -18.84
N MET A 122 -0.09 1.39 -18.66
CA MET A 122 0.60 2.07 -19.74
C MET A 122 0.88 1.06 -20.88
N LYS A 123 0.70 1.48 -22.12
CA LYS A 123 0.98 0.63 -23.28
C LYS A 123 2.49 0.41 -23.48
N GLU A 124 3.28 1.39 -23.11
CA GLU A 124 4.73 1.41 -23.24
C GLU A 124 5.38 2.00 -21.99
N ILE A 125 6.51 1.44 -21.59
CA ILE A 125 7.31 1.92 -20.47
C ILE A 125 8.76 2.00 -20.92
N THR A 126 9.35 3.18 -20.87
CA THR A 126 10.80 3.36 -21.04
C THR A 126 11.50 3.11 -19.72
N CYS A 127 12.45 2.18 -19.69
CA CYS A 127 13.18 1.82 -18.48
C CYS A 127 14.66 1.56 -18.76
N LEU A 128 15.48 1.63 -17.70
CA LEU A 128 16.87 1.19 -17.71
C LEU A 128 16.90 -0.32 -17.41
N VAL A 129 17.78 -1.04 -18.08
CA VAL A 129 17.90 -2.49 -17.91
C VAL A 129 19.06 -2.80 -16.97
N PHE A 130 18.76 -3.52 -15.89
CA PHE A 130 19.74 -4.18 -15.04
C PHE A 130 19.65 -5.68 -15.31
N LYS A 131 20.63 -6.21 -16.08
CA LYS A 131 20.64 -7.63 -16.48
C LYS A 131 21.51 -8.48 -15.56
N VAL A 132 20.96 -9.64 -15.19
CA VAL A 132 21.69 -10.74 -14.53
C VAL A 132 21.49 -11.99 -15.35
N ASP A 133 22.58 -12.53 -15.87
CA ASP A 133 22.53 -13.71 -16.73
C ASP A 133 22.24 -14.99 -15.95
N GLY A 134 21.52 -15.90 -16.58
CA GLY A 134 21.16 -17.20 -16.05
C GLY A 134 20.02 -17.16 -15.03
N GLU A 135 19.95 -18.21 -14.21
CA GLU A 135 18.97 -18.32 -13.14
C GLU A 135 19.38 -17.41 -11.96
N THR A 136 18.43 -16.70 -11.42
CA THR A 136 18.56 -15.98 -10.15
C THR A 136 17.54 -16.54 -9.16
N ASN A 137 18.02 -17.28 -8.18
CA ASN A 137 17.18 -17.91 -7.18
C ASN A 137 16.91 -16.99 -5.98
N THR A 138 16.05 -17.44 -5.06
CA THR A 138 15.68 -16.65 -3.88
C THR A 138 16.86 -16.41 -2.94
N ASP A 139 17.87 -17.26 -2.91
CA ASP A 139 19.04 -17.08 -2.08
C ASP A 139 20.03 -16.07 -2.70
N ASP A 140 20.11 -16.01 -4.03
CA ASP A 140 20.83 -14.93 -4.72
C ASP A 140 20.23 -13.54 -4.42
N LEU A 141 18.90 -13.46 -4.34
CA LEU A 141 18.19 -12.19 -4.11
C LEU A 141 18.05 -11.82 -2.63
N SER A 142 18.09 -12.83 -1.75
CA SER A 142 17.91 -12.67 -0.31
C SER A 142 18.67 -13.77 0.44
N PRO A 143 19.99 -13.64 0.56
CA PRO A 143 20.85 -14.71 1.09
C PRO A 143 20.48 -15.13 2.51
N ALA A 144 20.19 -16.42 2.71
CA ALA A 144 19.75 -16.98 3.99
C ALA A 144 20.78 -16.79 5.12
N VAL A 145 22.07 -16.70 4.79
CA VAL A 145 23.15 -16.46 5.76
C VAL A 145 22.99 -15.14 6.53
N HIS A 146 22.25 -14.19 5.96
CA HIS A 146 21.99 -12.88 6.58
C HIS A 146 20.62 -12.78 7.27
N ALA A 147 19.82 -13.84 7.29
CA ALA A 147 18.46 -13.78 7.83
C ALA A 147 18.38 -13.32 9.30
N THR A 148 19.37 -13.68 10.11
CA THR A 148 19.42 -13.29 11.53
C THR A 148 20.16 -11.97 11.78
N THR A 149 21.14 -11.64 10.95
CA THR A 149 21.99 -10.44 11.13
C THR A 149 21.42 -9.21 10.44
N ARG A 150 20.56 -9.39 9.45
CA ARG A 150 19.89 -8.34 8.66
C ARG A 150 18.38 -8.61 8.56
N PRO A 151 17.64 -8.50 9.67
CA PRO A 151 16.26 -9.01 9.74
C PRO A 151 15.23 -8.13 9.03
N ASP A 152 15.54 -6.87 8.74
CA ASP A 152 14.63 -5.96 8.03
C ASP A 152 14.92 -5.88 6.53
N ILE A 153 13.94 -5.42 5.77
CA ILE A 153 14.03 -5.32 4.31
C ILE A 153 15.20 -4.43 3.85
N PRO A 154 15.38 -3.20 4.37
CA PRO A 154 16.48 -2.33 3.95
C PRO A 154 17.86 -2.94 4.15
N MET A 155 18.09 -3.56 5.30
CA MET A 155 19.40 -4.16 5.61
C MET A 155 19.63 -5.45 4.83
N HIS A 156 18.60 -6.28 4.70
CA HIS A 156 18.71 -7.54 3.96
C HIS A 156 18.97 -7.30 2.48
N ALA A 157 18.30 -6.31 1.89
CA ALA A 157 18.49 -5.95 0.50
C ALA A 157 19.92 -5.53 0.14
N LEU A 158 20.72 -5.08 1.11
CA LEU A 158 22.14 -4.77 0.90
C LEU A 158 23.01 -6.02 0.63
N ALA A 159 22.47 -7.22 0.85
CA ALA A 159 23.15 -8.48 0.50
C ALA A 159 22.70 -9.06 -0.84
N MET A 160 21.74 -8.41 -1.53
CA MET A 160 21.22 -8.89 -2.81
C MET A 160 22.36 -9.07 -3.81
N LEU A 161 22.43 -10.26 -4.42
CA LEU A 161 23.42 -10.64 -5.44
C LEU A 161 24.88 -10.66 -4.98
N GLU A 162 25.19 -10.61 -3.67
CA GLU A 162 26.57 -10.50 -3.19
C GLU A 162 27.49 -11.63 -3.68
N PHE A 163 26.95 -12.84 -3.86
CA PHE A 163 27.69 -13.99 -4.39
C PHE A 163 27.55 -14.16 -5.91
N LYS A 164 26.42 -13.76 -6.48
CA LYS A 164 26.10 -13.94 -7.89
C LYS A 164 26.70 -12.84 -8.78
N LYS A 165 26.59 -11.60 -8.34
CA LYS A 165 27.04 -10.39 -9.04
C LYS A 165 27.48 -9.33 -8.02
N PRO A 166 28.71 -9.44 -7.50
CA PRO A 166 29.20 -8.59 -6.40
C PRO A 166 29.19 -7.09 -6.70
N ASP A 167 29.28 -6.70 -7.95
CA ASP A 167 29.19 -5.32 -8.42
C ASP A 167 27.73 -4.85 -8.70
N GLY A 168 26.77 -5.76 -8.56
CA GLY A 168 25.38 -5.54 -8.96
C GLY A 168 24.74 -4.33 -8.29
N LEU A 169 24.89 -4.17 -6.97
CA LEU A 169 24.33 -3.02 -6.25
C LEU A 169 24.96 -1.69 -6.67
N LYS A 170 26.27 -1.67 -6.95
CA LYS A 170 26.96 -0.48 -7.46
C LYS A 170 26.43 -0.07 -8.85
N ILE A 171 26.15 -1.04 -9.71
CA ILE A 171 25.52 -0.80 -11.02
C ILE A 171 24.12 -0.23 -10.83
N LEU A 172 23.29 -0.85 -9.97
CA LEU A 172 21.95 -0.36 -9.67
C LEU A 172 21.95 1.09 -9.14
N ASP A 173 22.85 1.42 -8.25
CA ASP A 173 22.99 2.78 -7.72
C ASP A 173 23.38 3.81 -8.79
N ASN A 174 24.16 3.40 -9.77
CA ASN A 174 24.48 4.27 -10.91
C ASN A 174 23.29 4.42 -11.87
N LEU A 175 22.51 3.37 -12.09
CA LEU A 175 21.28 3.44 -12.89
C LEU A 175 20.24 4.36 -12.24
N LYS A 176 20.05 4.30 -10.92
CA LYS A 176 19.12 5.15 -10.17
C LYS A 176 19.38 6.66 -10.40
N LYS A 177 20.61 7.07 -10.61
CA LYS A 177 20.98 8.48 -10.86
C LYS A 177 20.37 9.05 -12.15
N GLN A 178 19.90 8.19 -13.06
CA GLN A 178 19.30 8.59 -14.32
C GLN A 178 17.81 8.91 -14.25
N ASN A 179 17.17 8.73 -13.08
CA ASN A 179 15.76 9.03 -12.82
C ASN A 179 14.77 8.37 -13.79
N LEU A 180 15.09 7.18 -14.29
CA LEU A 180 14.19 6.33 -15.06
C LEU A 180 13.87 5.06 -14.27
N PRO A 181 12.69 4.44 -14.47
CA PRO A 181 12.39 3.13 -13.90
C PRO A 181 13.46 2.10 -14.27
N ILE A 182 13.79 1.21 -13.35
CA ILE A 182 14.76 0.14 -13.58
C ILE A 182 14.00 -1.18 -13.75
N ALA A 183 14.30 -1.88 -14.83
CA ALA A 183 13.87 -3.26 -15.05
C ALA A 183 14.98 -4.24 -14.66
N TYR A 184 14.69 -5.12 -13.72
CA TYR A 184 15.51 -6.31 -13.46
C TYR A 184 15.23 -7.34 -14.55
N VAL A 185 16.26 -7.73 -15.28
CA VAL A 185 16.14 -8.70 -16.38
C VAL A 185 17.02 -9.91 -16.10
N GLY A 186 16.41 -11.09 -16.10
CA GLY A 186 17.08 -12.38 -15.94
C GLY A 186 16.48 -13.44 -16.86
N ASP A 187 17.16 -14.58 -16.97
CA ASP A 187 16.60 -15.69 -17.75
C ASP A 187 15.52 -16.42 -16.94
N VAL A 188 15.83 -16.82 -15.71
CA VAL A 188 14.88 -17.37 -14.74
C VAL A 188 15.05 -16.61 -13.42
N VAL A 189 13.96 -16.08 -12.87
CA VAL A 189 14.02 -15.20 -11.71
C VAL A 189 13.12 -15.70 -10.58
N GLY A 190 13.66 -15.83 -9.38
CA GLY A 190 12.91 -16.06 -8.15
C GLY A 190 12.64 -17.52 -7.81
N THR A 191 13.37 -18.47 -8.37
CA THR A 191 13.26 -19.89 -7.99
C THR A 191 13.67 -20.12 -6.53
N GLY A 192 13.01 -21.02 -5.84
CA GLY A 192 13.25 -21.34 -4.43
C GLY A 192 12.06 -21.03 -3.53
N SER A 193 12.26 -21.17 -2.22
CA SER A 193 11.17 -21.11 -1.23
C SER A 193 10.94 -19.72 -0.61
N SER A 194 11.99 -18.90 -0.45
CA SER A 194 11.96 -17.61 0.25
C SER A 194 11.50 -16.44 -0.64
N ARG A 195 10.43 -16.63 -1.40
CA ARG A 195 9.97 -15.67 -2.44
C ARG A 195 9.63 -14.29 -1.90
N LYS A 196 9.05 -14.20 -0.70
CA LYS A 196 8.72 -12.90 -0.08
C LYS A 196 9.97 -12.07 0.20
N SER A 197 11.02 -12.67 0.75
CA SER A 197 12.28 -11.98 1.02
C SER A 197 12.95 -11.54 -0.28
N ALA A 198 13.01 -12.45 -1.25
CA ALA A 198 13.61 -12.20 -2.56
C ALA A 198 12.95 -11.03 -3.28
N ILE A 199 11.61 -11.02 -3.37
CA ILE A 199 10.88 -9.93 -4.02
C ILE A 199 11.02 -8.60 -3.25
N ASN A 200 11.03 -8.62 -1.93
CA ASN A 200 11.22 -7.42 -1.13
C ASN A 200 12.63 -6.82 -1.33
N SER A 201 13.68 -7.65 -1.37
CA SER A 201 15.04 -7.18 -1.66
C SER A 201 15.12 -6.58 -3.06
N LEU A 202 14.51 -7.22 -4.04
CA LEU A 202 14.49 -6.74 -5.41
C LEU A 202 13.74 -5.40 -5.52
N ILE A 203 12.52 -5.32 -5.00
CA ILE A 203 11.71 -4.10 -5.00
C ILE A 203 12.40 -2.97 -4.21
N TRP A 204 13.15 -3.27 -3.17
CA TRP A 204 13.93 -2.28 -2.44
C TRP A 204 14.87 -1.49 -3.37
N HIS A 205 15.44 -2.17 -4.36
CA HIS A 205 16.38 -1.54 -5.29
C HIS A 205 15.73 -0.94 -6.53
N ILE A 206 14.65 -1.51 -7.05
CA ILE A 206 14.05 -1.09 -8.31
C ILE A 206 12.64 -0.48 -8.17
N GLY A 207 12.07 -0.52 -6.97
CA GLY A 207 10.74 0.03 -6.68
C GLY A 207 10.77 1.47 -6.17
N GLU A 208 9.58 2.01 -5.98
CA GLU A 208 9.32 3.35 -5.49
C GLU A 208 8.93 3.36 -4.02
N ASP A 209 9.18 4.47 -3.33
CA ASP A 209 8.74 4.65 -1.94
C ASP A 209 7.22 4.68 -1.86
N ILE A 210 6.67 3.97 -0.88
CA ILE A 210 5.26 4.08 -0.54
C ILE A 210 5.13 5.29 0.40
N PRO A 211 4.37 6.33 0.02
CA PRO A 211 4.25 7.52 0.84
C PRO A 211 3.86 7.16 2.29
N PHE A 212 4.64 7.66 3.25
CA PHE A 212 4.44 7.48 4.70
C PHE A 212 4.50 6.04 5.23
N VAL A 213 4.96 5.08 4.42
CA VAL A 213 5.23 3.70 4.85
C VAL A 213 6.74 3.47 4.86
N PRO A 214 7.38 3.45 6.04
CA PRO A 214 8.82 3.27 6.13
C PRO A 214 9.24 1.83 5.79
N ASN A 215 10.49 1.68 5.37
CA ASN A 215 11.15 0.39 5.18
C ASN A 215 10.45 -0.56 4.20
N LYS A 216 9.62 -0.04 3.30
CA LYS A 216 8.94 -0.82 2.27
C LYS A 216 8.78 0.00 1.00
N LYS A 217 8.95 -0.65 -0.14
CA LYS A 217 8.74 -0.07 -1.47
C LYS A 217 7.68 -0.85 -2.24
N THR A 218 7.23 -0.28 -3.34
CA THR A 218 6.23 -0.87 -4.24
C THR A 218 6.64 -0.71 -5.69
N GLY A 219 5.99 -1.44 -6.59
CA GLY A 219 6.28 -1.36 -8.01
C GLY A 219 7.52 -2.15 -8.41
N GLY A 220 8.23 -1.63 -9.41
CA GLY A 220 9.37 -2.30 -10.02
C GLY A 220 8.99 -3.15 -11.22
N ILE A 221 9.94 -3.35 -12.12
CA ILE A 221 9.77 -4.12 -13.35
C ILE A 221 10.69 -5.33 -13.29
N ILE A 222 10.13 -6.52 -13.47
CA ILE A 222 10.88 -7.78 -13.52
C ILE A 222 10.55 -8.45 -14.84
N ILE A 223 11.57 -8.80 -15.60
CA ILE A 223 11.47 -9.47 -16.91
C ILE A 223 12.31 -10.74 -16.86
N GLY A 224 11.70 -11.85 -17.24
CA GLY A 224 12.37 -13.13 -17.35
C GLY A 224 11.59 -14.07 -18.24
N SER A 225 12.26 -15.08 -18.81
CA SER A 225 11.58 -16.16 -19.55
C SER A 225 10.70 -16.99 -18.60
N LYS A 226 11.08 -17.04 -17.32
CA LYS A 226 10.29 -17.60 -16.23
C LYS A 226 10.47 -16.74 -14.97
N ILE A 227 9.34 -16.36 -14.36
CA ILE A 227 9.28 -15.71 -13.05
C ILE A 227 8.56 -16.66 -12.10
N ALA A 228 9.21 -17.05 -11.01
CA ALA A 228 8.69 -18.04 -10.05
C ALA A 228 7.96 -17.39 -8.87
#